data_bc9702781de179bf3767a905cab18823
#
_entry.id   bc9702781de179bf3767a905cab18823
#
_cell.length_a   1.000
_cell.length_b   1.000
_cell.length_c   1.000
_cell.angle_alpha   90.00
_cell.angle_beta   90.00
_cell.angle_gamma   90.00
#
_symmetry.space_group_name_H-M   'P 1'
#
loop_
_entity.id
_entity.type
_entity.pdbx_description
1 polymer ?
#
loop_
_entity_poly.entity_id
_entity_poly.type
_entity_poly.pdbx_seq_one_letter_code
_entity_poly.pdbx_strand_id
1 'polypeptide(L)'
;MKPDSRREMISGPAGAIECVIDEPTGAPRGVVVLCHPHPQFGGTMDNKVVQTLARAFLQLGYRAVRFNFRGVGASAGGWDEGRGEIDDALAVVAAQRAAAPGLPLALGGFSFGGYVAAQAAARLADDPLHPAPVERLVLVGPATSRFTMPAAVAPDTVVIHGEADDVVPLAATLDWARPQVLPVIVLPGVGHFFHGQLTRLKDQVIQAWHV
;
A
#
# COMPACT_ATOMS: atom_id res chain seq x y z
N MET A 1 1.83 -19.06 14.64
CA MET A 1 1.24 -19.83 13.52
C MET A 1 1.65 -19.11 12.24
N LYS A 2 2.08 -19.81 11.20
CA LYS A 2 2.27 -19.17 9.88
C LYS A 2 0.89 -18.81 9.36
N PRO A 3 0.70 -17.59 8.78
CA PRO A 3 -0.54 -17.27 8.12
C PRO A 3 -0.80 -18.27 7.00
N ASP A 4 -2.06 -18.58 6.75
CA ASP A 4 -2.46 -19.37 5.59
C ASP A 4 -2.31 -18.46 4.37
N SER A 5 -1.29 -18.74 3.56
CA SER A 5 -0.91 -17.92 2.41
C SER A 5 -1.20 -18.69 1.12
N ARG A 6 -1.99 -18.11 0.23
CA ARG A 6 -2.21 -18.67 -1.11
C ARG A 6 -1.74 -17.72 -2.21
N ARG A 7 -1.21 -18.29 -3.29
CA ARG A 7 -0.95 -17.56 -4.54
C ARG A 7 -2.17 -17.63 -5.46
N GLU A 8 -2.45 -16.53 -6.12
CA GLU A 8 -3.58 -16.41 -7.03
C GLU A 8 -3.20 -15.51 -8.21
N MET A 9 -3.71 -15.84 -9.39
CA MET A 9 -3.62 -14.98 -10.57
C MET A 9 -4.98 -14.37 -10.80
N ILE A 10 -5.06 -13.05 -10.83
CA ILE A 10 -6.28 -12.31 -11.15
C ILE A 10 -6.17 -11.64 -12.51
N SER A 11 -7.30 -11.39 -13.18
CA SER A 11 -7.32 -10.61 -14.42
C SER A 11 -7.04 -9.14 -14.13
N GLY A 12 -6.11 -8.57 -14.87
CA GLY A 12 -5.81 -7.14 -14.84
C GLY A 12 -5.79 -6.54 -16.25
N PRO A 13 -5.61 -5.22 -16.36
CA PRO A 13 -5.70 -4.50 -17.63
C PRO A 13 -4.56 -4.84 -18.60
N ALA A 14 -3.39 -5.23 -18.11
CA ALA A 14 -2.25 -5.68 -18.92
C ALA A 14 -2.15 -7.21 -19.02
N GLY A 15 -3.13 -7.96 -18.54
CA GLY A 15 -3.14 -9.41 -18.43
C GLY A 15 -3.18 -9.89 -16.99
N ALA A 16 -2.67 -11.10 -16.71
CA ALA A 16 -2.72 -11.69 -15.38
C ALA A 16 -1.84 -10.90 -14.37
N ILE A 17 -2.34 -10.72 -13.14
CA ILE A 17 -1.63 -10.10 -12.02
C ILE A 17 -1.39 -11.16 -10.95
N GLU A 18 -0.12 -11.36 -10.57
CA GLU A 18 0.29 -12.29 -9.52
C GLU A 18 0.01 -11.70 -8.14
N CYS A 19 -0.77 -12.40 -7.32
CA CYS A 19 -1.13 -12.02 -5.96
C CYS A 19 -0.71 -13.08 -4.95
N VAL A 20 -0.41 -12.63 -3.73
CA VAL A 20 -0.33 -13.45 -2.53
C VAL A 20 -1.38 -12.93 -1.54
N ILE A 21 -2.25 -13.81 -1.10
CA ILE A 21 -3.29 -13.52 -0.13
C ILE A 21 -2.96 -14.24 1.16
N ASP A 22 -2.77 -13.46 2.21
CA ASP A 22 -2.49 -13.94 3.56
C ASP A 22 -3.77 -13.76 4.40
N GLU A 23 -4.27 -14.85 5.00
CA GLU A 23 -5.47 -14.82 5.84
C GLU A 23 -5.12 -14.60 7.33
N PRO A 24 -5.90 -13.79 8.06
CA PRO A 24 -5.73 -13.67 9.51
C PRO A 24 -6.22 -14.93 10.24
N THR A 25 -5.92 -15.02 11.52
CA THR A 25 -6.52 -16.05 12.36
C THR A 25 -8.00 -15.73 12.58
N GLY A 26 -8.89 -16.57 12.09
CA GLY A 26 -10.34 -16.38 12.16
C GLY A 26 -10.90 -15.60 10.95
N ALA A 27 -12.16 -15.21 11.03
CA ALA A 27 -12.82 -14.47 9.97
C ALA A 27 -12.18 -13.08 9.80
N PRO A 28 -11.86 -12.64 8.57
CA PRO A 28 -11.29 -11.33 8.34
C PRO A 28 -12.31 -10.22 8.66
N ARG A 29 -11.86 -9.18 9.35
CA ARG A 29 -12.65 -7.97 9.63
C ARG A 29 -12.57 -6.91 8.53
N GLY A 30 -11.68 -7.08 7.59
CA GLY A 30 -11.45 -6.19 6.46
C GLY A 30 -10.40 -6.79 5.51
N VAL A 31 -10.15 -6.09 4.42
CA VAL A 31 -9.13 -6.44 3.43
C VAL A 31 -8.16 -5.27 3.27
N VAL A 32 -6.86 -5.53 3.19
CA VAL A 32 -5.87 -4.53 2.79
C VAL A 32 -5.17 -4.95 1.50
N VAL A 33 -5.08 -4.05 0.53
CA VAL A 33 -4.29 -4.23 -0.69
C VAL A 33 -3.01 -3.41 -0.56
N LEU A 34 -1.86 -4.07 -0.72
CA LEU A 34 -0.53 -3.52 -0.46
C LEU A 34 0.30 -3.44 -1.73
N CYS A 35 0.71 -2.23 -2.08
CA CYS A 35 1.51 -1.87 -3.24
C CYS A 35 3.01 -1.87 -2.92
N HIS A 36 3.82 -2.53 -3.77
CA HIS A 36 5.25 -2.66 -3.55
C HIS A 36 6.06 -1.45 -4.10
N PRO A 37 7.35 -1.30 -3.71
CA PRO A 37 8.18 -0.22 -4.21
C PRO A 37 8.49 -0.36 -5.71
N HIS A 38 9.26 0.59 -6.25
CA HIS A 38 9.45 0.79 -7.68
C HIS A 38 9.93 -0.48 -8.41
N PRO A 39 9.18 -0.94 -9.44
CA PRO A 39 9.50 -2.18 -10.17
C PRO A 39 10.91 -2.19 -10.77
N GLN A 40 11.32 -1.11 -11.42
CA GLN A 40 12.62 -1.01 -12.09
C GLN A 40 13.82 -0.96 -11.13
N PHE A 41 13.58 -0.80 -9.82
CA PHE A 41 14.61 -0.86 -8.79
C PHE A 41 14.51 -2.13 -7.94
N GLY A 42 13.99 -3.20 -8.51
CA GLY A 42 13.88 -4.51 -7.86
C GLY A 42 12.71 -4.61 -6.87
N GLY A 43 11.74 -3.69 -6.94
CA GLY A 43 10.52 -3.76 -6.15
C GLY A 43 9.67 -4.97 -6.53
N THR A 44 9.23 -5.73 -5.53
CA THR A 44 8.32 -6.87 -5.67
C THR A 44 7.38 -6.94 -4.46
N MET A 45 6.31 -7.70 -4.56
CA MET A 45 5.39 -7.97 -3.45
C MET A 45 6.07 -8.65 -2.25
N ASP A 46 7.26 -9.21 -2.44
CA ASP A 46 8.06 -9.86 -1.38
C ASP A 46 9.06 -8.89 -0.71
N ASN A 47 9.01 -7.59 -1.03
CA ASN A 47 9.78 -6.58 -0.32
C ASN A 47 9.52 -6.63 1.19
N LYS A 48 10.58 -6.49 1.99
CA LYS A 48 10.51 -6.67 3.46
C LYS A 48 9.58 -5.67 4.15
N VAL A 49 9.50 -4.43 3.65
CA VAL A 49 8.57 -3.42 4.18
C VAL A 49 7.12 -3.82 3.87
N VAL A 50 6.84 -4.23 2.64
CA VAL A 50 5.50 -4.69 2.23
C VAL A 50 5.05 -5.92 3.01
N GLN A 51 5.95 -6.91 3.20
CA GLN A 51 5.66 -8.06 4.06
C GLN A 51 5.44 -7.66 5.53
N THR A 52 6.11 -6.61 6.00
CA THR A 52 5.92 -6.08 7.36
C THR A 52 4.56 -5.43 7.50
N LEU A 53 4.11 -4.66 6.51
CA LEU A 53 2.75 -4.13 6.44
C LEU A 53 1.72 -5.27 6.45
N ALA A 54 1.90 -6.30 5.61
CA ALA A 54 1.01 -7.45 5.61
C ALA A 54 0.89 -8.11 6.99
N ARG A 55 2.02 -8.31 7.70
CA ARG A 55 2.02 -8.86 9.07
C ARG A 55 1.31 -7.95 10.08
N ALA A 56 1.44 -6.62 9.94
CA ALA A 56 0.70 -5.67 10.79
C ALA A 56 -0.81 -5.84 10.60
N PHE A 57 -1.27 -5.88 9.34
CA PHE A 57 -2.68 -6.01 9.04
C PHE A 57 -3.26 -7.39 9.39
N LEU A 58 -2.50 -8.46 9.25
CA LEU A 58 -2.89 -9.78 9.77
C LEU A 58 -3.12 -9.76 11.28
N GLN A 59 -2.25 -9.05 12.04
CA GLN A 59 -2.40 -8.89 13.49
C GLN A 59 -3.61 -8.03 13.85
N LEU A 60 -4.00 -7.08 12.98
CA LEU A 60 -5.21 -6.28 13.07
C LEU A 60 -6.48 -7.05 12.65
N GLY A 61 -6.34 -8.29 12.18
CA GLY A 61 -7.46 -9.12 11.72
C GLY A 61 -7.89 -8.87 10.28
N TYR A 62 -7.06 -8.24 9.46
CA TYR A 62 -7.35 -8.03 8.03
C TYR A 62 -6.77 -9.16 7.18
N ARG A 63 -7.47 -9.54 6.11
CA ARG A 63 -6.87 -10.24 4.99
C ARG A 63 -5.86 -9.30 4.34
N ALA A 64 -4.61 -9.74 4.15
CA ALA A 64 -3.59 -8.94 3.50
C ALA A 64 -3.31 -9.47 2.08
N VAL A 65 -3.48 -8.60 1.08
CA VAL A 65 -3.25 -8.91 -0.33
C VAL A 65 -2.04 -8.14 -0.81
N ARG A 66 -0.98 -8.85 -1.16
CA ARG A 66 0.21 -8.33 -1.81
C ARG A 66 0.19 -8.78 -3.26
N PHE A 67 0.61 -7.96 -4.19
CA PHE A 67 0.62 -8.30 -5.62
C PHE A 67 1.84 -7.73 -6.30
N ASN A 68 2.22 -8.31 -7.42
CA ASN A 68 3.24 -7.79 -8.31
C ASN A 68 2.61 -6.89 -9.37
N PHE A 69 3.13 -5.66 -9.51
CA PHE A 69 2.77 -4.79 -10.63
C PHE A 69 3.10 -5.44 -11.96
N ARG A 70 2.52 -4.93 -13.03
CA ARG A 70 2.80 -5.34 -14.40
C ARG A 70 4.30 -5.46 -14.68
N GLY A 71 4.69 -6.52 -15.38
CA GLY A 71 6.10 -6.79 -15.71
C GLY A 71 6.97 -7.28 -14.54
N VAL A 72 6.40 -7.53 -13.36
CA VAL A 72 7.11 -8.06 -12.19
C VAL A 72 6.67 -9.48 -11.89
N GLY A 73 7.61 -10.38 -11.61
CA GLY A 73 7.32 -11.77 -11.29
C GLY A 73 6.54 -12.45 -12.40
N ALA A 74 5.39 -13.04 -12.06
CA ALA A 74 4.49 -13.67 -13.02
C ALA A 74 3.38 -12.72 -13.55
N SER A 75 3.38 -11.45 -13.16
CA SER A 75 2.45 -10.46 -13.68
C SER A 75 2.76 -10.09 -15.13
N ALA A 76 1.73 -10.07 -15.98
CA ALA A 76 1.83 -9.71 -17.38
C ALA A 76 2.12 -8.22 -17.59
N GLY A 77 2.46 -7.84 -18.84
CA GLY A 77 2.69 -6.46 -19.23
C GLY A 77 4.11 -5.96 -18.94
N GLY A 78 4.25 -4.66 -18.78
CA GLY A 78 5.52 -3.98 -18.52
C GLY A 78 5.29 -2.62 -17.85
N TRP A 79 6.36 -2.03 -17.33
CA TRP A 79 6.36 -0.73 -16.66
C TRP A 79 5.65 0.36 -17.49
N ASP A 80 4.74 1.12 -16.88
CA ASP A 80 3.95 2.19 -17.51
C ASP A 80 3.94 3.50 -16.69
N GLU A 81 5.09 3.87 -16.15
CA GLU A 81 5.33 5.17 -15.50
C GLU A 81 4.34 5.50 -14.36
N GLY A 82 3.78 4.50 -13.74
CA GLY A 82 2.82 4.64 -12.64
C GLY A 82 1.36 4.67 -13.09
N ARG A 83 1.06 4.94 -14.37
CA ARG A 83 -0.32 4.97 -14.88
C ARG A 83 -0.95 3.58 -14.83
N GLY A 84 -0.32 2.65 -15.49
CA GLY A 84 -0.79 1.28 -15.52
C GLY A 84 -0.68 0.56 -14.18
N GLU A 85 0.31 0.88 -13.36
CA GLU A 85 0.46 0.32 -12.01
C GLU A 85 -0.72 0.74 -11.10
N ILE A 86 -1.27 1.93 -11.29
CA ILE A 86 -2.51 2.36 -10.61
C ILE A 86 -3.70 1.53 -11.10
N ASP A 87 -3.79 1.25 -12.41
CA ASP A 87 -4.87 0.43 -12.96
C ASP A 87 -4.77 -1.02 -12.47
N ASP A 88 -3.54 -1.56 -12.29
CA ASP A 88 -3.32 -2.88 -11.68
C ASP A 88 -3.83 -2.90 -10.23
N ALA A 89 -3.51 -1.87 -9.43
CA ALA A 89 -3.99 -1.77 -8.05
C ALA A 89 -5.53 -1.72 -7.99
N LEU A 90 -6.17 -0.97 -8.88
CA LEU A 90 -7.64 -0.89 -8.99
C LEU A 90 -8.25 -2.24 -9.39
N ALA A 91 -7.61 -2.99 -10.29
CA ALA A 91 -8.06 -4.33 -10.65
C ALA A 91 -7.99 -5.30 -9.46
N VAL A 92 -6.91 -5.25 -8.66
CA VAL A 92 -6.80 -6.04 -7.42
C VAL A 92 -7.88 -5.65 -6.42
N VAL A 93 -8.12 -4.34 -6.23
CA VAL A 93 -9.21 -3.83 -5.38
C VAL A 93 -10.56 -4.37 -5.82
N ALA A 94 -10.87 -4.29 -7.11
CA ALA A 94 -12.14 -4.77 -7.66
C ALA A 94 -12.34 -6.28 -7.41
N ALA A 95 -11.28 -7.08 -7.66
CA ALA A 95 -11.30 -8.52 -7.40
C ALA A 95 -11.53 -8.84 -5.92
N GLN A 96 -10.88 -8.11 -5.01
CA GLN A 96 -11.05 -8.34 -3.57
C GLN A 96 -12.42 -7.89 -3.06
N ARG A 97 -12.99 -6.81 -3.58
CA ARG A 97 -14.37 -6.41 -3.26
C ARG A 97 -15.38 -7.45 -3.71
N ALA A 98 -15.18 -8.04 -4.90
CA ALA A 98 -16.03 -9.12 -5.39
C ALA A 98 -15.90 -10.40 -4.55
N ALA A 99 -14.68 -10.73 -4.11
CA ALA A 99 -14.42 -11.94 -3.32
C ALA A 99 -14.84 -11.82 -1.84
N ALA A 100 -14.97 -10.61 -1.32
CA ALA A 100 -15.32 -10.33 0.07
C ALA A 100 -16.32 -9.16 0.18
N PRO A 101 -17.53 -9.33 -0.35
CA PRO A 101 -18.53 -8.27 -0.35
C PRO A 101 -18.87 -7.82 1.08
N GLY A 102 -18.94 -6.51 1.29
CA GLY A 102 -19.29 -5.91 2.59
C GLY A 102 -18.14 -5.77 3.58
N LEU A 103 -16.96 -6.34 3.30
CA LEU A 103 -15.79 -6.07 4.15
C LEU A 103 -15.18 -4.70 3.82
N PRO A 104 -14.79 -3.92 4.86
CA PRO A 104 -14.02 -2.70 4.67
C PRO A 104 -12.72 -3.00 3.90
N LEU A 105 -12.32 -2.09 3.00
CA LEU A 105 -11.11 -2.22 2.20
C LEU A 105 -10.17 -1.06 2.46
N ALA A 106 -8.97 -1.41 2.93
CA ALA A 106 -7.86 -0.49 3.12
C ALA A 106 -6.86 -0.60 1.96
N LEU A 107 -6.15 0.48 1.68
CA LEU A 107 -5.01 0.50 0.78
C LEU A 107 -3.73 0.87 1.52
N GLY A 108 -2.61 0.36 1.04
CA GLY A 108 -1.32 0.77 1.56
C GLY A 108 -0.19 0.56 0.56
N GLY A 109 0.94 1.18 0.84
CA GLY A 109 2.11 0.99 0.00
C GLY A 109 3.38 1.58 0.56
N PHE A 110 4.49 1.09 0.02
CA PHE A 110 5.83 1.55 0.34
C PHE A 110 6.46 2.26 -0.85
N SER A 111 7.03 3.45 -0.62
CA SER A 111 7.76 4.22 -1.63
C SER A 111 6.88 4.52 -2.85
N PHE A 112 7.25 4.07 -4.05
CA PHE A 112 6.41 4.12 -5.25
C PHE A 112 5.03 3.49 -5.04
N GLY A 113 4.95 2.37 -4.32
CA GLY A 113 3.67 1.77 -3.95
C GLY A 113 2.79 2.67 -3.09
N GLY A 114 3.39 3.55 -2.29
CA GLY A 114 2.65 4.59 -1.56
C GLY A 114 2.01 5.63 -2.48
N TYR A 115 2.72 6.04 -3.54
CA TYR A 115 2.16 6.88 -4.59
C TYR A 115 0.99 6.17 -5.30
N VAL A 116 1.18 4.93 -5.73
CA VAL A 116 0.13 4.15 -6.42
C VAL A 116 -1.10 3.98 -5.53
N ALA A 117 -0.92 3.63 -4.25
CA ALA A 117 -2.02 3.46 -3.30
C ALA A 117 -2.82 4.76 -3.10
N ALA A 118 -2.12 5.90 -2.96
CA ALA A 118 -2.77 7.20 -2.82
C ALA A 118 -3.57 7.61 -4.08
N GLN A 119 -2.99 7.40 -5.28
CA GLN A 119 -3.67 7.67 -6.55
C GLN A 119 -4.88 6.75 -6.77
N ALA A 120 -4.74 5.46 -6.45
CA ALA A 120 -5.86 4.51 -6.54
C ALA A 120 -7.00 4.90 -5.59
N ALA A 121 -6.67 5.31 -4.36
CA ALA A 121 -7.68 5.78 -3.41
C ALA A 121 -8.41 7.05 -3.89
N ALA A 122 -7.68 8.01 -4.48
CA ALA A 122 -8.27 9.21 -5.04
C ALA A 122 -9.24 8.86 -6.18
N ARG A 123 -8.84 7.98 -7.12
CA ARG A 123 -9.72 7.53 -8.21
C ARG A 123 -10.98 6.81 -7.69
N LEU A 124 -10.85 6.01 -6.63
CA LEU A 124 -11.99 5.31 -6.02
C LEU A 124 -12.94 6.27 -5.30
N ALA A 125 -12.43 7.37 -4.73
CA ALA A 125 -13.27 8.39 -4.10
C ALA A 125 -14.06 9.20 -5.12
N ASP A 126 -13.48 9.42 -6.31
CA ASP A 126 -14.10 10.19 -7.41
C ASP A 126 -15.00 9.33 -8.32
N ASP A 127 -15.11 8.02 -8.10
CA ASP A 127 -15.91 7.11 -8.93
C ASP A 127 -17.41 7.18 -8.56
N PRO A 128 -18.24 7.85 -9.39
CA PRO A 128 -19.66 7.98 -9.10
C PRO A 128 -20.46 6.67 -9.23
N LEU A 129 -19.89 5.68 -9.92
CA LEU A 129 -20.55 4.38 -10.18
C LEU A 129 -20.30 3.37 -9.06
N HIS A 130 -19.24 3.55 -8.29
CA HIS A 130 -18.85 2.66 -7.22
C HIS A 130 -18.49 3.45 -5.94
N PRO A 131 -19.46 4.06 -5.27
CA PRO A 131 -19.25 4.95 -4.14
C PRO A 131 -18.86 4.18 -2.85
N ALA A 132 -17.89 3.29 -2.95
CA ALA A 132 -17.33 2.60 -1.81
C ALA A 132 -15.91 3.12 -1.59
N PRO A 133 -15.73 4.15 -0.74
CA PRO A 133 -14.42 4.69 -0.45
C PRO A 133 -13.51 3.62 0.16
N VAL A 134 -12.21 3.85 0.06
CA VAL A 134 -11.25 3.09 0.84
C VAL A 134 -11.48 3.44 2.32
N GLU A 135 -11.52 2.43 3.19
CA GLU A 135 -11.68 2.64 4.63
C GLU A 135 -10.59 3.58 5.16
N ARG A 136 -9.33 3.30 4.80
CA ARG A 136 -8.18 4.07 5.27
C ARG A 136 -6.94 3.77 4.42
N LEU A 137 -5.99 4.71 4.40
CA LEU A 137 -4.69 4.57 3.75
C LEU A 137 -3.56 4.37 4.76
N VAL A 138 -2.53 3.58 4.39
CA VAL A 138 -1.23 3.56 5.05
C VAL A 138 -0.10 3.76 4.03
N LEU A 139 0.65 4.83 4.18
CA LEU A 139 1.71 5.25 3.27
C LEU A 139 3.05 5.26 4.02
N VAL A 140 3.99 4.41 3.59
CA VAL A 140 5.31 4.29 4.20
C VAL A 140 6.36 4.82 3.23
N GLY A 141 7.09 5.88 3.64
CA GLY A 141 8.09 6.55 2.80
C GLY A 141 7.57 6.87 1.38
N PRO A 142 6.36 7.46 1.21
CA PRO A 142 5.75 7.63 -0.11
C PRO A 142 6.63 8.46 -1.03
N ALA A 143 6.64 8.14 -2.33
CA ALA A 143 7.58 8.70 -3.32
C ALA A 143 7.27 10.16 -3.71
N THR A 144 7.04 11.03 -2.73
CA THR A 144 6.60 12.43 -2.86
C THR A 144 7.56 13.34 -3.64
N SER A 145 8.85 13.01 -3.67
CA SER A 145 9.85 13.79 -4.40
C SER A 145 9.99 13.40 -5.88
N ARG A 146 9.38 12.29 -6.29
CA ARG A 146 9.57 11.73 -7.65
C ARG A 146 8.29 11.62 -8.46
N PHE A 147 7.15 11.55 -7.78
CA PHE A 147 5.83 11.39 -8.39
C PHE A 147 4.86 12.43 -7.86
N THR A 148 3.97 12.90 -8.71
CA THR A 148 2.93 13.85 -8.30
C THR A 148 1.87 13.13 -7.47
N MET A 149 1.92 13.31 -6.17
CA MET A 149 0.92 12.79 -5.23
C MET A 149 -0.43 13.47 -5.44
N PRO A 150 -1.56 12.84 -5.06
CA PRO A 150 -2.84 13.56 -4.98
C PRO A 150 -2.71 14.80 -4.10
N ALA A 151 -3.43 15.87 -4.46
CA ALA A 151 -3.41 17.12 -3.71
C ALA A 151 -3.94 16.96 -2.28
N ALA A 152 -4.86 16.02 -2.08
CA ALA A 152 -5.39 15.65 -0.77
C ALA A 152 -5.62 14.14 -0.68
N VAL A 153 -5.53 13.61 0.53
CA VAL A 153 -5.95 12.25 0.90
C VAL A 153 -6.86 12.35 2.12
N ALA A 154 -7.52 11.25 2.49
CA ALA A 154 -8.37 11.22 3.68
C ALA A 154 -7.57 11.66 4.94
N PRO A 155 -8.12 12.51 5.81
CA PRO A 155 -7.39 13.12 6.93
C PRO A 155 -6.91 12.11 7.99
N ASP A 156 -7.48 10.92 8.00
CA ASP A 156 -7.09 9.79 8.86
C ASP A 156 -6.03 8.88 8.22
N THR A 157 -5.46 9.26 7.07
CA THR A 157 -4.37 8.55 6.41
C THR A 157 -3.16 8.44 7.32
N VAL A 158 -2.65 7.23 7.50
CA VAL A 158 -1.42 6.97 8.25
C VAL A 158 -0.22 7.16 7.35
N VAL A 159 0.60 8.17 7.62
CA VAL A 159 1.89 8.41 6.92
C VAL A 159 3.03 8.15 7.87
N ILE A 160 3.95 7.23 7.51
CA ILE A 160 5.14 6.91 8.30
C ILE A 160 6.38 7.16 7.43
N HIS A 161 7.35 7.90 7.97
CA HIS A 161 8.56 8.26 7.24
C HIS A 161 9.81 8.12 8.12
N GLY A 162 10.92 7.70 7.54
CA GLY A 162 12.21 7.68 8.21
C GLY A 162 12.87 9.07 8.17
N GLU A 163 13.38 9.56 9.30
CA GLU A 163 14.04 10.87 9.35
C GLU A 163 15.28 10.95 8.43
N ALA A 164 16.07 9.87 8.39
CA ALA A 164 17.28 9.75 7.60
C ALA A 164 17.05 9.09 6.23
N ASP A 165 15.86 9.25 5.65
CA ASP A 165 15.53 8.73 4.32
C ASP A 165 16.31 9.50 3.24
N ASP A 166 17.27 8.81 2.62
CA ASP A 166 18.15 9.31 1.57
C ASP A 166 17.63 9.07 0.14
N VAL A 167 16.52 8.34 -0.01
CA VAL A 167 15.87 8.07 -1.29
C VAL A 167 14.71 9.03 -1.55
N VAL A 168 13.86 9.22 -0.54
CA VAL A 168 12.77 10.21 -0.52
C VAL A 168 12.99 11.12 0.69
N PRO A 169 13.53 12.33 0.50
CA PRO A 169 13.77 13.24 1.62
C PRO A 169 12.51 13.52 2.42
N LEU A 170 12.59 13.45 3.76
CA LEU A 170 11.48 13.73 4.66
C LEU A 170 10.81 15.08 4.36
N ALA A 171 11.64 16.09 3.99
CA ALA A 171 11.14 17.41 3.63
C ALA A 171 10.09 17.38 2.52
N ALA A 172 10.28 16.54 1.49
CA ALA A 172 9.32 16.41 0.39
C ALA A 172 7.97 15.85 0.85
N THR A 173 7.99 14.90 1.79
CA THR A 173 6.77 14.36 2.38
C THR A 173 6.07 15.39 3.29
N LEU A 174 6.82 16.16 4.06
CA LEU A 174 6.27 17.25 4.88
C LEU A 174 5.69 18.38 4.02
N ASP A 175 6.33 18.72 2.89
CA ASP A 175 5.84 19.75 1.96
C ASP A 175 4.52 19.32 1.29
N TRP A 176 4.38 18.04 0.95
CA TRP A 176 3.12 17.47 0.46
C TRP A 176 2.03 17.42 1.54
N ALA A 177 2.39 17.07 2.78
CA ALA A 177 1.45 16.91 3.88
C ALA A 177 0.95 18.26 4.44
N ARG A 178 1.79 19.31 4.41
CA ARG A 178 1.54 20.60 5.07
C ARG A 178 0.26 21.31 4.59
N PRO A 179 -0.03 21.45 3.28
CA PRO A 179 -1.24 22.14 2.82
C PRO A 179 -2.54 21.51 3.29
N GLN A 180 -2.53 20.19 3.52
CA GLN A 180 -3.69 19.40 3.95
C GLN A 180 -3.69 19.11 5.47
N VAL A 181 -2.71 19.65 6.21
CA VAL A 181 -2.54 19.44 7.66
C VAL A 181 -2.50 17.94 8.04
N LEU A 182 -1.90 17.13 7.17
CA LEU A 182 -1.83 15.69 7.35
C LEU A 182 -0.71 15.31 8.33
N PRO A 183 -1.00 14.58 9.43
CA PRO A 183 0.02 14.13 10.35
C PRO A 183 1.02 13.16 9.70
N VAL A 184 2.32 13.31 10.02
CA VAL A 184 3.39 12.41 9.58
C VAL A 184 4.09 11.84 10.81
N ILE A 185 4.10 10.51 10.93
CA ILE A 185 4.85 9.79 11.96
C ILE A 185 6.29 9.68 11.48
N VAL A 186 7.21 10.36 12.17
CA VAL A 186 8.64 10.35 11.82
C VAL A 186 9.39 9.40 12.75
N LEU A 187 10.16 8.48 12.18
CA LEU A 187 11.03 7.57 12.93
C LEU A 187 12.47 8.12 12.93
N PRO A 188 12.99 8.61 14.09
CA PRO A 188 14.32 9.23 14.17
C PRO A 188 15.45 8.28 13.76
N GLY A 189 16.37 8.77 12.92
CA GLY A 189 17.55 8.04 12.44
C GLY A 189 17.27 6.87 11.51
N VAL A 190 16.01 6.67 11.08
CA VAL A 190 15.62 5.55 10.20
C VAL A 190 15.72 5.98 8.74
N GLY A 191 16.39 5.16 7.92
CA GLY A 191 16.48 5.33 6.46
C GLY A 191 15.31 4.71 5.70
N HIS A 192 15.32 4.88 4.36
CA HIS A 192 14.22 4.50 3.46
C HIS A 192 13.70 3.06 3.63
N PHE A 193 14.62 2.10 3.76
CA PHE A 193 14.26 0.67 3.78
C PHE A 193 13.98 0.13 5.19
N PHE A 194 13.97 0.96 6.21
CA PHE A 194 13.72 0.58 7.61
C PHE A 194 14.60 -0.58 8.10
N HIS A 195 15.85 -0.64 7.63
CA HIS A 195 16.80 -1.68 8.04
C HIS A 195 16.97 -1.69 9.56
N GLY A 196 16.80 -2.88 10.17
CA GLY A 196 16.86 -3.06 11.62
C GLY A 196 15.64 -2.49 12.39
N GLN A 197 14.68 -1.83 11.72
CA GLN A 197 13.53 -1.15 12.35
C GLN A 197 12.17 -1.69 11.89
N LEU A 198 12.12 -2.82 11.18
CA LEU A 198 10.87 -3.38 10.66
C LEU A 198 9.85 -3.74 11.75
N THR A 199 10.32 -4.20 12.92
CA THR A 199 9.44 -4.46 14.07
C THR A 199 8.81 -3.17 14.56
N ARG A 200 9.60 -2.08 14.70
CA ARG A 200 9.09 -0.78 15.10
C ARG A 200 8.10 -0.22 14.07
N LEU A 201 8.39 -0.35 12.78
CA LEU A 201 7.45 0.02 11.72
C LEU A 201 6.11 -0.71 11.87
N LYS A 202 6.15 -2.04 12.07
CA LYS A 202 4.94 -2.84 12.29
C LYS A 202 4.12 -2.32 13.46
N ASP A 203 4.78 -2.08 14.60
CA ASP A 203 4.11 -1.63 15.83
C ASP A 203 3.50 -0.23 15.64
N GLN A 204 4.17 0.68 14.93
CA GLN A 204 3.62 2.00 14.59
C GLN A 204 2.38 1.90 13.70
N VAL A 205 2.38 1.03 12.69
CA VAL A 205 1.19 0.79 11.86
C VAL A 205 0.03 0.30 12.72
N ILE A 206 0.26 -0.69 13.60
CA ILE A 206 -0.78 -1.24 14.48
C ILE A 206 -1.34 -0.15 15.41
N GLN A 207 -0.47 0.63 16.07
CA GLN A 207 -0.88 1.70 16.97
C GLN A 207 -1.69 2.78 16.26
N ALA A 208 -1.19 3.27 15.12
CA ALA A 208 -1.85 4.32 14.36
C ALA A 208 -3.18 3.87 13.74
N TRP A 209 -3.38 2.56 13.51
CA TRP A 209 -4.61 2.02 12.94
C TRP A 209 -5.78 1.95 13.93
N HIS A 210 -5.49 1.90 15.23
CA HIS A 210 -6.50 1.79 16.30
C HIS A 210 -7.04 3.14 16.78
N VAL A 211 -6.50 4.25 16.31
CA VAL A 211 -6.89 5.61 16.76
C VAL A 211 -8.07 6.14 15.97
#